data_298cb5e0ce1c82d371c3e1942df01ea0
#
_entry.id   298cb5e0ce1c82d371c3e1942df01ea0
#
_cell.length_a   1.000
_cell.length_b   1.000
_cell.length_c   1.000
_cell.angle_alpha   90.00
_cell.angle_beta   90.00
_cell.angle_gamma   90.00
#
_symmetry.space_group_name_H-M   'P 1'
#
loop_
_entity.id
_entity.type
_entity.pdbx_description
1 polymer ?
#
loop_
_entity_poly.entity_id
_entity_poly.type
_entity_poly.pdbx_seq_one_letter_code
_entity_poly.pdbx_strand_id
1 'polypeptide(L)'
;MKLTLNAFLILCISTLFSNAFASLPDPIDPKVSVNFSFDQRIAHTRQLYAQLKEATSAERLTYFEKSIEAIKKLTPEERLVLGQKFKVQWKKLSDEQKKEIKQEARNYVNSLPEAERKELRKRREKMLEFMSPEERKHWP
;
A
#
# COMPACT_ATOMS: atom_id res chain seq x y z
N MET A 1 -24.67 15.75 -58.70
CA MET A 1 -23.33 15.91 -58.15
C MET A 1 -23.35 15.48 -56.71
N LYS A 2 -22.71 14.39 -56.52
CA LYS A 2 -22.69 13.68 -55.21
C LYS A 2 -21.40 14.08 -54.54
N LEU A 3 -21.48 14.83 -53.50
CA LEU A 3 -20.31 15.13 -52.68
C LEU A 3 -20.69 15.18 -51.20
N THR A 4 -20.16 14.18 -50.57
CA THR A 4 -19.51 14.29 -49.27
C THR A 4 -20.38 14.30 -48.05
N LEU A 5 -20.89 13.12 -47.82
CA LEU A 5 -21.43 12.78 -46.51
C LEU A 5 -20.43 11.97 -45.64
N ASN A 6 -19.14 11.98 -46.03
CA ASN A 6 -18.12 11.14 -45.37
C ASN A 6 -17.08 11.91 -44.58
N ALA A 7 -17.23 13.23 -44.44
CA ALA A 7 -16.25 14.03 -43.67
C ALA A 7 -16.72 14.39 -42.24
N PHE A 8 -17.92 13.96 -41.83
CA PHE A 8 -18.47 14.37 -40.56
C PHE A 8 -18.47 13.27 -39.49
N LEU A 9 -17.92 12.11 -39.80
CA LEU A 9 -17.98 10.97 -38.89
C LEU A 9 -16.63 10.61 -38.25
N ILE A 10 -15.62 11.47 -38.34
CA ILE A 10 -14.29 11.22 -37.72
C ILE A 10 -14.03 12.17 -36.56
N LEU A 11 -14.98 13.00 -36.18
CA LEU A 11 -14.74 14.02 -35.15
C LEU A 11 -15.40 13.74 -33.79
N CYS A 12 -15.93 12.57 -33.57
CA CYS A 12 -16.61 12.25 -32.27
C CYS A 12 -16.09 11.04 -31.56
N ILE A 13 -14.88 10.58 -31.84
CA ILE A 13 -14.24 9.57 -30.99
C ILE A 13 -12.93 10.12 -30.43
N SER A 14 -12.97 11.36 -30.01
CA SER A 14 -12.19 11.78 -28.84
C SER A 14 -13.00 11.38 -27.61
N THR A 15 -13.29 10.10 -27.50
CA THR A 15 -13.65 9.56 -26.20
C THR A 15 -12.46 9.88 -25.32
N LEU A 16 -12.67 10.88 -24.54
CA LEU A 16 -12.13 11.05 -23.22
C LEU A 16 -11.99 9.67 -22.56
N PHE A 17 -10.90 8.98 -22.83
CA PHE A 17 -10.30 8.14 -21.82
C PHE A 17 -9.85 9.12 -20.75
N SER A 18 -10.80 9.68 -20.02
CA SER A 18 -10.61 9.96 -18.65
C SER A 18 -10.23 8.61 -18.07
N ASN A 19 -8.94 8.34 -18.01
CA ASN A 19 -8.41 7.45 -17.01
C ASN A 19 -8.89 8.08 -15.71
N ALA A 20 -10.09 7.76 -15.30
CA ALA A 20 -10.49 7.80 -13.94
C ALA A 20 -9.56 6.79 -13.29
N PHE A 21 -8.36 7.23 -12.93
CA PHE A 21 -7.51 6.52 -12.01
C PHE A 21 -8.39 6.32 -10.80
N ALA A 22 -8.84 5.08 -10.61
CA ALA A 22 -9.55 4.74 -9.41
C ALA A 22 -8.65 5.20 -8.28
N SER A 23 -9.12 6.15 -7.47
CA SER A 23 -8.36 6.65 -6.33
C SER A 23 -7.93 5.44 -5.50
N LEU A 24 -6.68 5.46 -5.01
CA LEU A 24 -6.19 4.41 -4.14
C LEU A 24 -7.21 4.17 -3.01
N PRO A 25 -7.51 2.92 -2.69
CA PRO A 25 -8.38 2.62 -1.56
C PRO A 25 -7.75 3.15 -0.27
N ASP A 26 -8.58 3.42 0.73
CA ASP A 26 -8.05 3.73 2.06
C ASP A 26 -7.31 2.52 2.63
N PRO A 27 -6.26 2.73 3.44
CA PRO A 27 -5.58 1.65 4.13
C PRO A 27 -6.55 0.84 4.99
N ILE A 28 -6.39 -0.48 4.98
CA ILE A 28 -7.19 -1.37 5.82
C ILE A 28 -6.84 -1.11 7.29
N ASP A 29 -7.85 -1.08 8.13
CA ASP A 29 -7.67 -0.98 9.58
C ASP A 29 -6.71 -2.07 10.08
N PRO A 30 -5.64 -1.72 10.81
CA PRO A 30 -4.70 -2.69 11.36
C PRO A 30 -5.37 -3.78 12.20
N LYS A 31 -6.48 -3.46 12.89
CA LYS A 31 -7.26 -4.43 13.67
C LYS A 31 -7.93 -5.50 12.80
N VAL A 32 -8.21 -5.18 11.54
CA VAL A 32 -8.77 -6.13 10.56
C VAL A 32 -7.65 -6.92 9.92
N SER A 33 -6.62 -6.23 9.39
CA SER A 33 -5.53 -6.87 8.64
C SER A 33 -4.69 -7.84 9.47
N VAL A 34 -4.63 -7.66 10.78
CA VAL A 34 -3.94 -8.59 11.69
C VAL A 34 -4.54 -9.99 11.67
N ASN A 35 -5.81 -10.13 11.30
CA ASN A 35 -6.50 -11.42 11.26
C ASN A 35 -6.47 -12.09 9.88
N PHE A 36 -5.80 -11.50 8.89
CA PHE A 36 -5.69 -12.12 7.58
C PHE A 36 -4.91 -13.43 7.63
N SER A 37 -5.43 -14.45 6.94
CA SER A 37 -4.64 -15.63 6.59
C SER A 37 -3.45 -15.24 5.71
N PHE A 38 -2.50 -16.16 5.51
CA PHE A 38 -1.40 -15.93 4.57
C PHE A 38 -1.93 -15.61 3.16
N ASP A 39 -2.87 -16.40 2.65
CA ASP A 39 -3.40 -16.21 1.30
C ASP A 39 -4.13 -14.86 1.15
N GLN A 40 -4.92 -14.47 2.13
CA GLN A 40 -5.55 -13.16 2.15
C GLN A 40 -4.52 -12.03 2.18
N ARG A 41 -3.49 -12.17 2.98
CA ARG A 41 -2.41 -11.18 3.12
C ARG A 41 -1.63 -11.01 1.83
N ILE A 42 -1.20 -12.12 1.19
CA ILE A 42 -0.40 -12.05 -0.03
C ILE A 42 -1.22 -11.55 -1.21
N ALA A 43 -2.48 -11.97 -1.34
CA ALA A 43 -3.39 -11.47 -2.37
C ALA A 43 -3.62 -9.95 -2.24
N HIS A 44 -3.93 -9.49 -1.02
CA HIS A 44 -4.09 -8.05 -0.73
C HIS A 44 -2.82 -7.26 -1.02
N THR A 45 -1.66 -7.76 -0.58
CA THR A 45 -0.36 -7.11 -0.81
C THR A 45 -0.07 -6.96 -2.30
N ARG A 46 -0.28 -8.00 -3.10
CA ARG A 46 -0.07 -7.95 -4.56
C ARG A 46 -1.00 -6.96 -5.24
N GLN A 47 -2.28 -6.98 -4.88
CA GLN A 47 -3.25 -6.03 -5.42
C GLN A 47 -2.88 -4.59 -5.06
N LEU A 48 -2.56 -4.34 -3.80
CA LEU A 48 -2.17 -3.01 -3.32
C LEU A 48 -0.90 -2.52 -4.02
N TYR A 49 0.14 -3.33 -4.13
CA TYR A 49 1.38 -2.91 -4.77
C TYR A 49 1.20 -2.66 -6.27
N ALA A 50 0.34 -3.42 -6.95
CA ALA A 50 -0.01 -3.15 -8.34
C ALA A 50 -0.68 -1.77 -8.49
N GLN A 51 -1.64 -1.44 -7.63
CA GLN A 51 -2.30 -0.14 -7.63
C GLN A 51 -1.34 1.00 -7.29
N LEU A 52 -0.47 0.81 -6.30
CA LEU A 52 0.52 1.81 -5.90
C LEU A 52 1.56 2.06 -7.00
N LYS A 53 1.93 1.08 -7.81
CA LYS A 53 2.84 1.27 -8.94
C LYS A 53 2.24 2.17 -10.02
N GLU A 54 0.95 2.07 -10.25
CA GLU A 54 0.23 2.92 -11.22
C GLU A 54 -0.09 4.33 -10.68
N ALA A 55 -0.03 4.52 -9.37
CA ALA A 55 -0.30 5.79 -8.71
C ALA A 55 0.84 6.79 -8.90
N THR A 56 0.54 8.07 -8.74
CA THR A 56 1.56 9.13 -8.67
C THR A 56 2.34 9.08 -7.37
N SER A 57 3.52 9.71 -7.36
CA SER A 57 4.31 9.86 -6.12
C SER A 57 3.52 10.52 -4.99
N ALA A 58 2.70 11.53 -5.29
CA ALA A 58 1.88 12.21 -4.30
C ALA A 58 0.81 11.29 -3.70
N GLU A 59 0.14 10.49 -4.54
CA GLU A 59 -0.86 9.50 -4.08
C GLU A 59 -0.23 8.41 -3.22
N ARG A 60 0.94 7.89 -3.60
CA ARG A 60 1.68 6.92 -2.78
C ARG A 60 2.05 7.46 -1.41
N LEU A 61 2.55 8.69 -1.35
CA LEU A 61 2.88 9.34 -0.09
C LEU A 61 1.64 9.58 0.77
N THR A 62 0.54 10.03 0.17
CA THR A 62 -0.74 10.21 0.87
C THR A 62 -1.27 8.90 1.44
N TYR A 63 -1.21 7.80 0.67
CA TYR A 63 -1.58 6.47 1.14
C TYR A 63 -0.74 6.04 2.35
N PHE A 64 0.57 6.26 2.27
CA PHE A 64 1.49 5.93 3.37
C PHE A 64 1.22 6.76 4.63
N GLU A 65 0.93 8.05 4.47
CA GLU A 65 0.53 8.92 5.60
C GLU A 65 -0.76 8.45 6.26
N LYS A 66 -1.79 8.11 5.48
CA LYS A 66 -3.03 7.54 6.01
C LYS A 66 -2.78 6.24 6.79
N SER A 67 -1.86 5.40 6.32
CA SER A 67 -1.47 4.16 7.02
C SER A 67 -0.81 4.46 8.37
N ILE A 68 0.08 5.44 8.43
CA ILE A 68 0.69 5.89 9.69
C ILE A 68 -0.35 6.47 10.63
N GLU A 69 -1.24 7.33 10.14
CA GLU A 69 -2.30 7.92 10.96
C GLU A 69 -3.27 6.86 11.52
N ALA A 70 -3.55 5.80 10.77
CA ALA A 70 -4.34 4.68 11.28
C ALA A 70 -3.67 4.01 12.49
N ILE A 71 -2.35 3.87 12.47
CA ILE A 71 -1.57 3.33 13.60
C ILE A 71 -1.53 4.31 14.77
N LYS A 72 -1.35 5.60 14.51
CA LYS A 72 -1.32 6.64 15.55
C LYS A 72 -2.64 6.79 16.29
N LYS A 73 -3.77 6.53 15.63
CA LYS A 73 -5.10 6.58 16.27
C LYS A 73 -5.33 5.46 17.29
N LEU A 74 -4.54 4.40 17.24
CA LEU A 74 -4.59 3.33 18.23
C LEU A 74 -4.00 3.79 19.56
N THR A 75 -4.55 3.29 20.68
CA THR A 75 -3.92 3.50 21.99
C THR A 75 -2.59 2.75 22.07
N PRO A 76 -1.68 3.11 23.00
CA PRO A 76 -0.43 2.35 23.21
C PRO A 76 -0.68 0.87 23.47
N GLU A 77 -1.72 0.53 24.26
CA GLU A 77 -2.12 -0.83 24.57
C GLU A 77 -2.59 -1.58 23.32
N GLU A 78 -3.42 -0.93 22.49
CA GLU A 78 -3.89 -1.51 21.23
C GLU A 78 -2.72 -1.77 20.27
N ARG A 79 -1.76 -0.84 20.15
CA ARG A 79 -0.56 -1.03 19.33
C ARG A 79 0.29 -2.19 19.81
N LEU A 80 0.48 -2.30 21.12
CA LEU A 80 1.24 -3.40 21.72
C LEU A 80 0.59 -4.76 21.42
N VAL A 81 -0.71 -4.88 21.64
CA VAL A 81 -1.47 -6.11 21.38
C VAL A 81 -1.41 -6.48 19.89
N LEU A 82 -1.59 -5.53 19.00
CA LEU A 82 -1.51 -5.77 17.56
C LEU A 82 -0.12 -6.22 17.14
N GLY A 83 0.93 -5.54 17.61
CA GLY A 83 2.31 -5.92 17.33
C GLY A 83 2.64 -7.35 17.79
N GLN A 84 2.17 -7.74 18.99
CA GLN A 84 2.31 -9.10 19.50
C GLN A 84 1.58 -10.13 18.61
N LYS A 85 0.34 -9.82 18.16
CA LYS A 85 -0.41 -10.68 17.25
C LYS A 85 0.32 -10.86 15.91
N PHE A 86 0.83 -9.79 15.31
CA PHE A 86 1.63 -9.86 14.09
C PHE A 86 2.86 -10.76 14.28
N LYS A 87 3.58 -10.58 15.37
CA LYS A 87 4.76 -11.39 15.68
C LYS A 87 4.44 -12.88 15.82
N VAL A 88 3.33 -13.22 16.49
CA VAL A 88 2.87 -14.61 16.64
C VAL A 88 2.52 -15.19 15.28
N GLN A 89 1.76 -14.47 14.46
CA GLN A 89 1.39 -14.93 13.11
C GLN A 89 2.62 -15.08 12.21
N TRP A 90 3.56 -14.14 12.25
CA TRP A 90 4.81 -14.23 11.51
C TRP A 90 5.62 -15.48 11.85
N LYS A 91 5.68 -15.85 13.13
CA LYS A 91 6.38 -17.05 13.56
C LYS A 91 5.73 -18.34 13.04
N LYS A 92 4.42 -18.35 12.80
CA LYS A 92 3.67 -19.51 12.29
C LYS A 92 3.86 -19.73 10.77
N LEU A 93 4.33 -18.73 10.05
CA LEU A 93 4.56 -18.85 8.61
C LEU A 93 5.77 -19.78 8.33
N SER A 94 5.69 -20.54 7.22
CA SER A 94 6.85 -21.27 6.70
C SER A 94 7.94 -20.32 6.22
N ASP A 95 9.14 -20.83 6.03
CA ASP A 95 10.24 -20.01 5.51
C ASP A 95 9.99 -19.55 4.07
N GLU A 96 9.30 -20.37 3.26
CA GLU A 96 8.87 -20.04 1.92
C GLU A 96 7.85 -18.89 1.94
N GLN A 97 6.84 -18.95 2.81
CA GLN A 97 5.84 -17.89 2.97
C GLN A 97 6.47 -16.56 3.44
N LYS A 98 7.40 -16.62 4.39
CA LYS A 98 8.16 -15.44 4.83
C LYS A 98 8.99 -14.84 3.70
N LYS A 99 9.64 -15.72 2.90
CA LYS A 99 10.43 -15.30 1.74
C LYS A 99 9.55 -14.62 0.70
N GLU A 100 8.39 -15.18 0.42
CA GLU A 100 7.43 -14.63 -0.54
C GLU A 100 6.97 -13.23 -0.14
N ILE A 101 6.52 -13.02 1.10
CA ILE A 101 6.13 -11.69 1.61
C ILE A 101 7.28 -10.69 1.50
N LYS A 102 8.49 -11.09 1.91
CA LYS A 102 9.67 -10.22 1.81
C LYS A 102 10.02 -9.87 0.36
N GLN A 103 9.85 -10.81 -0.56
CA GLN A 103 10.15 -10.59 -1.96
C GLN A 103 9.16 -9.61 -2.61
N GLU A 104 7.86 -9.72 -2.31
CA GLU A 104 6.86 -8.77 -2.79
C GLU A 104 7.19 -7.35 -2.29
N ALA A 105 7.50 -7.19 -1.01
CA ALA A 105 7.89 -5.89 -0.45
C ALA A 105 9.16 -5.31 -1.10
N ARG A 106 10.19 -6.13 -1.32
CA ARG A 106 11.42 -5.71 -2.00
C ARG A 106 11.18 -5.29 -3.43
N ASN A 107 10.40 -6.07 -4.18
CA ASN A 107 10.07 -5.78 -5.58
C ASN A 107 9.35 -4.43 -5.67
N TYR A 108 8.39 -4.17 -4.78
CA TYR A 108 7.69 -2.90 -4.72
C TYR A 108 8.64 -1.74 -4.40
N VAL A 109 9.40 -1.83 -3.30
CA VAL A 109 10.33 -0.76 -2.88
C VAL A 109 11.38 -0.47 -3.95
N ASN A 110 11.93 -1.50 -4.60
CA ASN A 110 12.91 -1.33 -5.67
C ASN A 110 12.33 -0.71 -6.95
N SER A 111 11.01 -0.78 -7.14
CA SER A 111 10.34 -0.12 -8.26
C SER A 111 10.14 1.40 -8.07
N LEU A 112 10.34 1.91 -6.85
CA LEU A 112 10.15 3.31 -6.53
C LEU A 112 11.40 4.14 -6.84
N PRO A 113 11.24 5.43 -7.23
CA PRO A 113 12.35 6.37 -7.32
C PRO A 113 13.14 6.46 -6.02
N GLU A 114 14.45 6.72 -6.11
CA GLU A 114 15.30 6.80 -4.92
C GLU A 114 14.85 7.88 -3.93
N ALA A 115 14.40 9.02 -4.43
CA ALA A 115 13.89 10.11 -3.59
C ALA A 115 12.67 9.66 -2.75
N GLU A 116 11.73 8.91 -3.36
CA GLU A 116 10.59 8.35 -2.62
C GLU A 116 11.03 7.32 -1.58
N ARG A 117 11.97 6.45 -1.92
CA ARG A 117 12.50 5.47 -0.96
C ARG A 117 13.13 6.14 0.26
N LYS A 118 13.84 7.24 0.07
CA LYS A 118 14.41 8.05 1.17
C LYS A 118 13.31 8.67 2.02
N GLU A 119 12.28 9.23 1.39
CA GLU A 119 11.16 9.86 2.10
C GLU A 119 10.36 8.83 2.91
N LEU A 120 10.08 7.65 2.34
CA LEU A 120 9.41 6.56 3.05
C LEU A 120 10.19 6.09 4.27
N ARG A 121 11.52 5.95 4.16
CA ARG A 121 12.37 5.61 5.31
C ARG A 121 12.29 6.65 6.41
N LYS A 122 12.40 7.93 6.06
CA LYS A 122 12.30 9.03 7.01
C LYS A 122 10.95 9.06 7.75
N ARG A 123 9.85 8.79 7.03
CA ARG A 123 8.50 8.73 7.63
C ARG A 123 8.36 7.52 8.54
N ARG A 124 8.92 6.37 8.17
CA ARG A 124 8.95 5.19 9.02
C ARG A 124 9.74 5.44 10.30
N GLU A 125 10.89 6.08 10.22
CA GLU A 125 11.69 6.46 11.38
C GLU A 125 10.89 7.34 12.34
N LYS A 126 10.22 8.38 11.83
CA LYS A 126 9.32 9.23 12.63
C LYS A 126 8.17 8.45 13.28
N MET A 127 7.60 7.47 12.58
CA MET A 127 6.58 6.61 13.14
C MET A 127 7.14 5.78 14.31
N LEU A 128 8.35 5.24 14.16
CA LEU A 128 9.01 4.48 15.23
C LEU A 128 9.38 5.36 16.44
N GLU A 129 9.73 6.62 16.24
CA GLU A 129 9.97 7.58 17.33
C GLU A 129 8.72 7.81 18.17
N PHE A 130 7.55 7.76 17.54
CA PHE A 130 6.26 7.89 18.21
C PHE A 130 5.93 6.70 19.12
N MET A 131 6.50 5.52 18.87
CA MET A 131 6.27 4.29 19.63
C MET A 131 7.23 4.19 20.82
N SER A 132 6.74 3.62 21.94
CA SER A 132 7.60 3.26 23.07
C SER A 132 8.63 2.20 22.69
N PRO A 133 9.73 2.03 23.44
CA PRO A 133 10.69 0.97 23.19
C PRO A 133 10.08 -0.44 23.22
N GLU A 134 9.06 -0.66 24.05
CA GLU A 134 8.37 -1.94 24.12
C GLU A 134 7.51 -2.20 22.89
N GLU A 135 6.78 -1.19 22.43
CA GLU A 135 6.02 -1.29 21.18
C GLU A 135 6.92 -1.62 19.99
N ARG A 136 8.08 -0.93 19.86
CA ARG A 136 9.03 -1.14 18.74
C ARG A 136 9.54 -2.57 18.61
N LYS A 137 9.64 -3.32 19.71
CA LYS A 137 10.08 -4.73 19.68
C LYS A 137 9.13 -5.64 18.92
N HIS A 138 7.88 -5.26 18.77
CA HIS A 138 6.83 -6.07 18.16
C HIS A 138 6.41 -5.60 16.76
N TRP A 139 6.81 -4.40 16.38
CA TRP A 139 6.51 -3.86 15.05
C TRP A 139 7.65 -4.17 14.07
N PRO A 140 7.31 -4.70 12.87
CA PRO A 140 8.29 -5.08 11.84
C PRO A 140 8.97 -3.89 11.16
#